data_5b9ce133a643b65ee03358960cee1698
#
_entry.id   5b9ce133a643b65ee03358960cee1698
#
_cell.length_a   1.000
_cell.length_b   1.000
_cell.length_c   1.000
_cell.angle_alpha   90.00
_cell.angle_beta   90.00
_cell.angle_gamma   90.00
#
_symmetry.space_group_name_H-M   'P 1'
#
loop_
_entity.id
_entity.type
_entity.pdbx_description
1 polymer ?
#
loop_
_entity_poly.entity_id
_entity_poly.type
_entity_poly.pdbx_seq_one_letter_code
_entity_poly.pdbx_strand_id
1 'polypeptide(L)'
;MDGSITVYTGPMFSGKTQALMARLQSKERAHRKVLVVKPELDDRFHALGEIVSKQRMAQKFEKHASMAAYPIKSALDLGPLIRELDPDVVGVDEAQFFDDAIGRVLDVIAHQGSGLIGDIRIERSLEVYAAGLDLDAWARPFGPMPNLLAFADRVEKFTANCFQCGQDARLTQKIGGSGGRIEVGADELYEARCVACWTPPA
;
A
#
# COMPACT_ATOMS: atom_id res chain seq x y z
N MET A 1 19.76 0.02 14.97
CA MET A 1 19.46 0.70 13.69
C MET A 1 18.26 1.56 13.96
N ASP A 2 18.28 2.80 13.48
CA ASP A 2 17.14 3.69 13.63
C ASP A 2 16.06 3.19 12.66
N GLY A 3 14.84 3.07 13.14
CA GLY A 3 13.68 2.73 12.30
C GLY A 3 13.35 3.90 11.37
N SER A 4 12.53 3.64 10.37
CA SER A 4 12.07 4.68 9.43
C SER A 4 10.81 4.22 8.71
N ILE A 5 10.00 5.18 8.25
CA ILE A 5 8.81 4.93 7.44
C ILE A 5 9.04 5.51 6.03
N THR A 6 9.00 4.65 5.02
CA THR A 6 8.95 5.07 3.61
C THR A 6 7.59 4.72 3.03
N VAL A 7 6.92 5.68 2.41
CA VAL A 7 5.60 5.49 1.78
C VAL A 7 5.68 5.69 0.27
N TYR A 8 5.25 4.68 -0.48
CA TYR A 8 5.06 4.70 -1.93
C TYR A 8 3.60 5.03 -2.23
N THR A 9 3.32 6.15 -2.88
CA THR A 9 1.94 6.60 -3.12
C THR A 9 1.73 7.10 -4.54
N GLY A 10 0.48 7.29 -4.95
CA GLY A 10 0.07 7.72 -6.29
C GLY A 10 -1.15 6.95 -6.81
N PRO A 11 -1.61 7.18 -8.05
CA PRO A 11 -2.81 6.58 -8.62
C PRO A 11 -2.67 5.07 -8.86
N MET A 12 -3.73 4.41 -9.25
CA MET A 12 -3.65 3.04 -9.76
C MET A 12 -2.71 2.99 -10.98
N PHE A 13 -2.08 1.82 -11.18
CA PHE A 13 -1.12 1.55 -12.28
C PHE A 13 0.17 2.37 -12.28
N SER A 14 0.50 3.05 -11.18
CA SER A 14 1.73 3.84 -11.05
C SER A 14 2.97 3.06 -10.60
N GLY A 15 2.83 1.75 -10.31
CA GLY A 15 3.97 0.91 -9.93
C GLY A 15 4.32 0.89 -8.43
N LYS A 16 3.46 1.40 -7.54
CA LYS A 16 3.67 1.43 -6.08
C LYS A 16 3.99 0.07 -5.48
N THR A 17 3.13 -0.92 -5.70
CA THR A 17 3.32 -2.30 -5.22
C THR A 17 4.60 -2.90 -5.77
N GLN A 18 4.96 -2.60 -7.03
CA GLN A 18 6.22 -3.05 -7.63
C GLN A 18 7.43 -2.44 -6.90
N ALA A 19 7.40 -1.14 -6.60
CA ALA A 19 8.46 -0.47 -5.85
C ALA A 19 8.59 -1.02 -4.43
N LEU A 20 7.45 -1.22 -3.73
CA LEU A 20 7.40 -1.87 -2.42
C LEU A 20 8.07 -3.25 -2.48
N MET A 21 7.63 -4.13 -3.38
CA MET A 21 8.16 -5.48 -3.51
C MET A 21 9.66 -5.49 -3.84
N ALA A 22 10.12 -4.65 -4.76
CA ALA A 22 11.54 -4.54 -5.10
C ALA A 22 12.38 -4.16 -3.88
N ARG A 23 11.86 -3.24 -3.03
CA ARG A 23 12.53 -2.85 -1.80
C ARG A 23 12.55 -3.97 -0.78
N LEU A 24 11.43 -4.64 -0.53
CA LEU A 24 11.33 -5.74 0.42
C LEU A 24 12.21 -6.93 0.00
N GLN A 25 12.19 -7.32 -1.28
CA GLN A 25 13.08 -8.36 -1.82
C GLN A 25 14.57 -7.99 -1.68
N SER A 26 14.91 -6.71 -1.81
CA SER A 26 16.28 -6.25 -1.55
C SER A 26 16.69 -6.47 -0.08
N LYS A 27 15.75 -6.28 0.86
CA LYS A 27 15.99 -6.55 2.29
C LYS A 27 16.12 -8.06 2.56
N GLU A 28 15.30 -8.90 1.94
CA GLU A 28 15.42 -10.36 2.04
C GLU A 28 16.78 -10.84 1.51
N ARG A 29 17.22 -10.33 0.35
CA ARG A 29 18.57 -10.64 -0.17
C ARG A 29 19.71 -10.21 0.75
N ALA A 30 19.47 -9.20 1.59
CA ALA A 30 20.39 -8.78 2.65
C ALA A 30 20.20 -9.57 3.96
N HIS A 31 19.53 -10.72 3.89
CA HIS A 31 19.25 -11.62 5.02
C HIS A 31 18.47 -10.98 6.18
N ARG A 32 17.64 -9.95 5.87
CA ARG A 32 16.72 -9.36 6.84
C ARG A 32 15.41 -10.12 6.83
N LYS A 33 14.84 -10.36 8.01
CA LYS A 33 13.51 -10.95 8.14
C LYS A 33 12.44 -9.92 7.74
N VAL A 34 11.64 -10.23 6.75
CA VAL A 34 10.62 -9.33 6.21
C VAL A 34 9.23 -9.88 6.55
N LEU A 35 8.41 -9.07 7.23
CA LEU A 35 6.98 -9.30 7.42
C LEU A 35 6.22 -8.43 6.42
N VAL A 36 5.34 -9.03 5.61
CA VAL A 36 4.47 -8.29 4.70
C VAL A 36 3.03 -8.49 5.11
N VAL A 37 2.26 -7.41 5.17
CA VAL A 37 0.83 -7.44 5.48
C VAL A 37 0.01 -6.71 4.43
N LYS A 38 -1.26 -7.10 4.30
CA LYS A 38 -2.28 -6.44 3.49
C LYS A 38 -3.64 -6.46 4.19
N PRO A 39 -4.58 -5.55 3.84
CA PRO A 39 -5.95 -5.62 4.37
C PRO A 39 -6.65 -6.91 3.96
N GLU A 40 -7.39 -7.54 4.89
CA GLU A 40 -8.19 -8.75 4.58
C GLU A 40 -9.27 -8.49 3.53
N LEU A 41 -9.78 -7.26 3.43
CA LEU A 41 -10.82 -6.86 2.46
C LEU A 41 -10.31 -6.78 1.01
N ASP A 42 -9.02 -6.98 0.76
CA ASP A 42 -8.48 -7.00 -0.60
C ASP A 42 -8.65 -8.39 -1.25
N ASP A 43 -9.92 -8.76 -1.50
CA ASP A 43 -10.31 -10.01 -2.18
C ASP A 43 -9.99 -10.03 -3.68
N ARG A 44 -9.37 -8.96 -4.24
CA ARG A 44 -9.09 -8.84 -5.67
C ARG A 44 -8.22 -9.95 -6.24
N PHE A 45 -7.54 -10.68 -5.36
CA PHE A 45 -6.70 -11.80 -5.74
C PHE A 45 -6.98 -12.99 -4.82
N HIS A 46 -7.59 -14.01 -5.34
CA HIS A 46 -7.99 -15.26 -4.70
C HIS A 46 -6.85 -16.08 -4.05
N ALA A 47 -5.63 -15.61 -4.03
CA ALA A 47 -4.56 -16.17 -3.25
C ALA A 47 -4.48 -15.43 -1.91
N LEU A 48 -5.20 -15.91 -0.91
CA LEU A 48 -4.95 -15.58 0.48
C LEU A 48 -3.44 -15.69 0.73
N GLY A 49 -2.79 -14.57 1.09
CA GLY A 49 -1.39 -14.58 1.44
C GLY A 49 -0.38 -14.12 0.39
N GLU A 50 -0.78 -13.37 -0.64
CA GLU A 50 0.18 -12.74 -1.56
C GLU A 50 -0.14 -11.28 -1.87
N ILE A 51 0.90 -10.45 -1.99
CA ILE A 51 0.84 -9.19 -2.73
C ILE A 51 1.31 -9.44 -4.17
N VAL A 52 0.70 -8.79 -5.13
CA VAL A 52 0.95 -9.03 -6.55
C VAL A 52 1.19 -7.73 -7.27
N SER A 53 2.35 -7.60 -7.91
CA SER A 53 2.61 -6.52 -8.84
C SER A 53 1.95 -6.83 -10.19
N LYS A 54 1.21 -5.88 -10.73
CA LYS A 54 0.62 -5.95 -12.06
C LYS A 54 1.07 -4.78 -12.92
N GLN A 55 1.37 -5.08 -14.15
CA GLN A 55 1.67 -4.05 -15.14
C GLN A 55 0.77 -4.29 -16.37
N ARG A 56 0.11 -3.24 -16.85
CA ARG A 56 -0.68 -3.32 -18.08
C ARG A 56 0.27 -3.17 -19.26
N MET A 57 0.43 -4.25 -20.02
CA MET A 57 1.09 -4.22 -21.31
C MET A 57 0.05 -4.47 -22.41
N ALA A 58 -0.11 -3.53 -23.33
CA ALA A 58 -0.90 -3.65 -24.57
C ALA A 58 -2.23 -4.39 -24.36
N GLN A 59 -3.13 -3.88 -23.51
CA GLN A 59 -4.47 -4.41 -23.22
C GLN A 59 -4.54 -5.71 -22.38
N LYS A 60 -3.43 -6.26 -21.90
CA LYS A 60 -3.43 -7.39 -20.98
C LYS A 60 -2.69 -7.03 -19.70
N PHE A 61 -3.21 -7.53 -18.56
CA PHE A 61 -2.51 -7.47 -17.28
C PHE A 61 -1.72 -8.76 -17.10
N GLU A 62 -0.41 -8.62 -16.88
CA GLU A 62 0.45 -9.77 -16.56
C GLU A 62 0.91 -9.68 -15.11
N LYS A 63 0.93 -10.82 -14.43
CA LYS A 63 1.49 -10.98 -13.10
C LYS A 63 3.01 -10.97 -13.23
N HIS A 64 3.69 -9.89 -12.81
CA HIS A 64 5.14 -9.79 -12.92
C HIS A 64 5.89 -10.39 -11.74
N ALA A 65 5.36 -10.24 -10.55
CA ALA A 65 5.95 -10.77 -9.33
C ALA A 65 4.87 -10.97 -8.27
N SER A 66 5.12 -11.87 -7.33
CA SER A 66 4.31 -12.03 -6.12
C SER A 66 5.20 -12.19 -4.90
N MET A 67 4.69 -11.83 -3.73
CA MET A 67 5.35 -11.96 -2.46
C MET A 67 4.32 -12.37 -1.41
N ALA A 68 4.66 -13.33 -0.54
CA ALA A 68 3.77 -13.76 0.53
C ALA A 68 3.43 -12.59 1.45
N ALA A 69 2.16 -12.49 1.86
CA ALA A 69 1.68 -11.44 2.74
C ALA A 69 0.60 -11.98 3.69
N TYR A 70 0.61 -11.51 4.92
CA TYR A 70 -0.41 -11.84 5.90
C TYR A 70 -1.62 -10.91 5.71
N PRO A 71 -2.82 -11.43 5.44
CA PRO A 71 -4.04 -10.63 5.49
C PRO A 71 -4.37 -10.32 6.96
N ILE A 72 -4.60 -9.07 7.28
CA ILE A 72 -4.96 -8.61 8.63
C ILE A 72 -6.17 -7.68 8.59
N LYS A 73 -6.99 -7.70 9.64
CA LYS A 73 -8.24 -6.93 9.73
C LYS A 73 -8.01 -5.51 10.24
N SER A 74 -7.07 -5.35 11.14
CA SER A 74 -6.77 -4.09 11.82
C SER A 74 -5.27 -3.86 11.87
N ALA A 75 -4.87 -2.60 11.93
CA ALA A 75 -3.49 -2.22 12.15
C ALA A 75 -2.91 -2.79 13.47
N LEU A 76 -3.77 -3.00 14.48
CA LEU A 76 -3.36 -3.57 15.77
C LEU A 76 -2.90 -5.04 15.66
N ASP A 77 -3.33 -5.76 14.64
CA ASP A 77 -2.91 -7.15 14.38
C ASP A 77 -1.41 -7.25 14.04
N LEU A 78 -0.76 -6.14 13.72
CA LEU A 78 0.70 -6.08 13.55
C LEU A 78 1.46 -6.41 14.83
N GLY A 79 0.96 -6.03 16.00
CA GLY A 79 1.62 -6.31 17.28
C GLY A 79 1.90 -7.78 17.51
N PRO A 80 0.86 -8.66 17.53
CA PRO A 80 1.03 -10.11 17.64
C PRO A 80 1.98 -10.71 16.59
N LEU A 81 1.85 -10.31 15.32
CA LEU A 81 2.71 -10.81 14.23
C LEU A 81 4.17 -10.41 14.42
N ILE A 82 4.45 -9.17 14.81
CA ILE A 82 5.81 -8.72 15.08
C ILE A 82 6.43 -9.50 16.25
N ARG A 83 5.67 -9.74 17.31
CA ARG A 83 6.15 -10.52 18.45
C ARG A 83 6.44 -11.97 18.09
N GLU A 84 5.59 -12.59 17.25
CA GLU A 84 5.72 -14.01 16.85
C GLU A 84 6.87 -14.20 15.85
N LEU A 85 6.96 -13.34 14.84
CA LEU A 85 7.86 -13.53 13.70
C LEU A 85 9.21 -12.82 13.89
N ASP A 86 9.30 -11.87 14.82
CA ASP A 86 10.49 -11.04 15.10
C ASP A 86 11.14 -10.50 13.81
N PRO A 87 10.40 -9.71 12.98
CA PRO A 87 10.90 -9.21 11.72
C PRO A 87 11.88 -8.06 11.93
N ASP A 88 12.74 -7.82 10.95
CA ASP A 88 13.59 -6.62 10.86
C ASP A 88 12.94 -5.51 10.07
N VAL A 89 12.02 -5.88 9.17
CA VAL A 89 11.39 -5.00 8.20
C VAL A 89 9.91 -5.34 8.09
N VAL A 90 9.05 -4.32 8.06
CA VAL A 90 7.61 -4.45 7.84
C VAL A 90 7.23 -3.83 6.51
N GLY A 91 6.55 -4.60 5.65
CA GLY A 91 5.92 -4.15 4.42
C GLY A 91 4.40 -4.09 4.57
N VAL A 92 3.77 -3.01 4.11
CA VAL A 92 2.32 -2.82 4.11
C VAL A 92 1.86 -2.49 2.71
N ASP A 93 1.05 -3.33 2.08
CA ASP A 93 0.43 -3.00 0.79
C ASP A 93 -1.04 -2.59 0.96
N GLU A 94 -1.57 -1.82 0.02
CA GLU A 94 -2.94 -1.30 -0.01
C GLU A 94 -3.33 -0.56 1.29
N ALA A 95 -2.39 0.26 1.79
CA ALA A 95 -2.50 0.92 3.09
C ALA A 95 -3.77 1.79 3.25
N GLN A 96 -4.38 2.29 2.16
CA GLN A 96 -5.61 3.09 2.19
C GLN A 96 -6.84 2.32 2.68
N PHE A 97 -6.79 1.00 2.74
CA PHE A 97 -7.91 0.17 3.20
C PHE A 97 -7.82 -0.23 4.68
N PHE A 98 -6.76 0.14 5.37
CA PHE A 98 -6.67 -0.06 6.81
C PHE A 98 -7.52 0.95 7.59
N ASP A 99 -7.68 0.70 8.87
CA ASP A 99 -8.26 1.64 9.81
C ASP A 99 -7.34 2.87 10.07
N ASP A 100 -7.89 3.92 10.68
CA ASP A 100 -7.17 5.18 10.95
C ASP A 100 -5.97 5.00 11.90
N ALA A 101 -5.89 3.88 12.61
CA ALA A 101 -4.79 3.61 13.53
C ALA A 101 -3.48 3.28 12.80
N ILE A 102 -3.51 2.87 11.51
CA ILE A 102 -2.32 2.38 10.80
C ILE A 102 -1.15 3.37 10.86
N GLY A 103 -1.39 4.66 10.64
CA GLY A 103 -0.32 5.66 10.68
C GLY A 103 0.37 5.71 12.03
N ARG A 104 -0.40 5.70 13.12
CA ARG A 104 0.16 5.71 14.48
C ARG A 104 0.82 4.39 14.86
N VAL A 105 0.28 3.26 14.43
CA VAL A 105 0.88 1.95 14.66
C VAL A 105 2.24 1.86 13.98
N LEU A 106 2.36 2.30 12.72
CA LEU A 106 3.62 2.31 12.00
C LEU A 106 4.64 3.29 12.62
N ASP A 107 4.19 4.44 13.15
CA ASP A 107 5.03 5.36 13.90
C ASP A 107 5.61 4.71 15.17
N VAL A 108 4.80 3.97 15.92
CA VAL A 108 5.27 3.19 17.08
C VAL A 108 6.32 2.16 16.67
N ILE A 109 6.06 1.42 15.59
CA ILE A 109 6.97 0.39 15.06
C ILE A 109 8.32 1.00 14.64
N ALA A 110 8.28 2.15 13.96
CA ALA A 110 9.48 2.73 13.39
C ALA A 110 10.29 3.57 14.40
N HIS A 111 9.61 4.39 15.22
CA HIS A 111 10.31 5.47 15.91
C HIS A 111 10.36 5.32 17.43
N GLN A 112 9.44 4.57 18.04
CA GLN A 112 9.34 4.61 19.50
C GLN A 112 10.20 3.57 20.23
N GLY A 113 10.81 2.62 19.54
CA GLY A 113 11.76 1.63 20.07
C GLY A 113 11.28 0.79 21.27
N SER A 114 10.25 1.26 21.99
CA SER A 114 9.60 0.59 23.13
C SER A 114 8.14 1.05 23.29
N GLY A 115 7.38 1.13 22.18
CA GLY A 115 5.98 1.50 22.17
C GLY A 115 5.04 0.30 22.38
N LEU A 116 3.74 0.58 22.55
CA LEU A 116 2.68 -0.42 22.65
C LEU A 116 1.80 -0.40 21.40
N ILE A 117 1.48 -1.58 20.87
CA ILE A 117 0.45 -1.81 19.87
C ILE A 117 -0.61 -2.69 20.52
N GLY A 118 -1.74 -2.10 20.93
CA GLY A 118 -2.64 -2.76 21.87
C GLY A 118 -1.89 -3.09 23.16
N ASP A 119 -1.89 -4.36 23.55
CA ASP A 119 -1.17 -4.87 24.73
C ASP A 119 0.24 -5.41 24.41
N ILE A 120 0.68 -5.32 23.16
CA ILE A 120 1.96 -5.85 22.71
C ILE A 120 3.02 -4.76 22.73
N ARG A 121 4.07 -4.99 23.49
CA ARG A 121 5.27 -4.12 23.51
C ARG A 121 6.15 -4.42 22.31
N ILE A 122 6.52 -3.38 21.59
CA ILE A 122 7.56 -3.42 20.56
C ILE A 122 8.87 -3.01 21.24
N GLU A 123 9.87 -3.85 21.14
CA GLU A 123 11.13 -3.69 21.91
C GLU A 123 12.26 -3.05 21.10
N ARG A 124 12.07 -2.85 19.80
CA ARG A 124 13.05 -2.22 18.91
C ARG A 124 12.36 -1.51 17.75
N SER A 125 13.02 -0.49 17.21
CA SER A 125 12.58 0.18 16.00
C SER A 125 12.81 -0.69 14.75
N LEU A 126 11.87 -0.68 13.82
CA LEU A 126 11.93 -1.44 12.57
C LEU A 126 11.89 -0.51 11.36
N GLU A 127 12.44 -0.97 10.24
CA GLU A 127 12.21 -0.30 8.95
C GLU A 127 10.81 -0.64 8.44
N VAL A 128 10.06 0.37 8.02
CA VAL A 128 8.69 0.24 7.50
C VAL A 128 8.61 0.75 6.08
N TYR A 129 8.02 -0.03 5.19
CA TYR A 129 7.71 0.34 3.81
C TYR A 129 6.23 0.14 3.58
N ALA A 130 5.51 1.19 3.18
CA ALA A 130 4.08 1.11 2.90
C ALA A 130 3.77 1.55 1.47
N ALA A 131 2.75 0.95 0.85
CA ALA A 131 2.23 1.36 -0.44
C ALA A 131 0.72 1.59 -0.36
N GLY A 132 0.21 2.64 -1.01
CA GLY A 132 -1.21 2.94 -1.01
C GLY A 132 -1.61 4.08 -1.94
N LEU A 133 -2.90 4.15 -2.25
CA LEU A 133 -3.51 5.24 -3.01
C LEU A 133 -3.68 6.47 -2.12
N ASP A 134 -3.10 7.61 -2.49
CA ASP A 134 -3.29 8.86 -1.74
C ASP A 134 -4.67 9.51 -1.97
N LEU A 135 -5.24 9.28 -3.16
CA LEU A 135 -6.54 9.81 -3.54
C LEU A 135 -7.47 8.66 -4.00
N ASP A 136 -8.75 8.79 -3.65
CA ASP A 136 -9.81 7.94 -4.20
C ASP A 136 -10.18 8.36 -5.65
N ALA A 137 -11.13 7.65 -6.26
CA ALA A 137 -11.58 7.93 -7.62
C ALA A 137 -12.29 9.30 -7.77
N TRP A 138 -12.71 9.94 -6.68
CA TRP A 138 -13.27 11.31 -6.63
C TRP A 138 -12.20 12.37 -6.36
N ALA A 139 -10.92 12.02 -6.45
CA ALA A 139 -9.79 12.89 -6.15
C ALA A 139 -9.79 13.43 -4.71
N ARG A 140 -10.36 12.70 -3.76
CA ARG A 140 -10.38 13.01 -2.32
C ARG A 140 -9.31 12.22 -1.61
N PRO A 141 -8.73 12.73 -0.50
CA PRO A 141 -7.83 11.96 0.33
C PRO A 141 -8.42 10.60 0.72
N PHE A 142 -7.65 9.53 0.58
CA PHE A 142 -8.16 8.18 0.74
C PHE A 142 -7.80 7.57 2.09
N GLY A 143 -8.84 7.22 2.88
CA GLY A 143 -8.71 6.53 4.16
C GLY A 143 -7.63 7.14 5.06
N PRO A 144 -6.79 6.34 5.70
CA PRO A 144 -5.77 6.79 6.63
C PRO A 144 -4.54 7.39 5.95
N MET A 145 -4.47 7.43 4.61
CA MET A 145 -3.27 7.87 3.89
C MET A 145 -2.78 9.28 4.26
N PRO A 146 -3.63 10.31 4.48
CA PRO A 146 -3.14 11.61 4.91
C PRO A 146 -2.33 11.55 6.21
N ASN A 147 -2.80 10.78 7.18
CA ASN A 147 -2.11 10.61 8.46
C ASN A 147 -0.83 9.79 8.28
N LEU A 148 -0.88 8.72 7.50
CA LEU A 148 0.30 7.90 7.21
C LEU A 148 1.40 8.72 6.51
N LEU A 149 1.04 9.56 5.55
CA LEU A 149 1.98 10.44 4.85
C LEU A 149 2.59 11.48 5.80
N ALA A 150 1.85 11.93 6.82
CA ALA A 150 2.35 12.87 7.84
C ALA A 150 3.40 12.23 8.78
N PHE A 151 3.29 10.92 9.06
CA PHE A 151 4.26 10.18 9.89
C PHE A 151 5.48 9.68 9.10
N ALA A 152 5.42 9.70 7.76
CA ALA A 152 6.49 9.15 6.92
C ALA A 152 7.75 10.03 6.95
N ASP A 153 8.93 9.40 7.10
CA ASP A 153 10.23 10.05 6.93
C ASP A 153 10.52 10.32 5.45
N ARG A 154 9.99 9.43 4.58
CA ARG A 154 10.16 9.54 3.14
C ARG A 154 8.87 9.19 2.42
N VAL A 155 8.49 10.06 1.50
CA VAL A 155 7.35 9.84 0.59
C VAL A 155 7.87 9.83 -0.85
N GLU A 156 7.58 8.73 -1.56
CA GLU A 156 7.81 8.61 -3.00
C GLU A 156 6.46 8.62 -3.72
N LYS A 157 6.15 9.72 -4.38
CA LYS A 157 4.89 9.89 -5.10
C LYS A 157 5.06 9.58 -6.58
N PHE A 158 4.40 8.53 -7.02
CA PHE A 158 4.44 8.02 -8.38
C PHE A 158 3.35 8.63 -9.26
N THR A 159 3.62 8.72 -10.55
CA THR A 159 2.62 8.96 -11.60
C THR A 159 2.48 7.70 -12.46
N ALA A 160 1.34 7.58 -13.14
CA ALA A 160 1.11 6.57 -14.17
C ALA A 160 1.04 7.26 -15.54
N ASN A 161 0.91 6.48 -16.61
CA ASN A 161 0.58 7.03 -17.92
C ASN A 161 -0.94 7.18 -18.06
N CYS A 162 -1.42 8.33 -18.47
CA CYS A 162 -2.83 8.56 -18.75
C CYS A 162 -3.33 7.63 -19.85
N PHE A 163 -4.35 6.84 -19.58
CA PHE A 163 -4.91 5.88 -20.54
C PHE A 163 -5.52 6.54 -21.77
N GLN A 164 -5.87 7.83 -21.68
CA GLN A 164 -6.48 8.55 -22.79
C GLN A 164 -5.47 9.29 -23.67
N CYS A 165 -4.46 9.93 -23.08
CA CYS A 165 -3.55 10.82 -23.82
C CYS A 165 -2.05 10.53 -23.62
N GLY A 166 -1.69 9.53 -22.79
CA GLY A 166 -0.31 9.15 -22.54
C GLY A 166 0.50 10.09 -21.61
N GLN A 167 -0.05 11.24 -21.23
CA GLN A 167 0.63 12.18 -20.32
C GLN A 167 0.67 11.65 -18.88
N ASP A 168 1.47 12.26 -18.02
CA ASP A 168 1.56 11.90 -16.61
C ASP A 168 0.20 11.97 -15.92
N ALA A 169 -0.22 10.84 -15.36
CA ALA A 169 -1.47 10.66 -14.64
C ALA A 169 -1.23 10.62 -13.14
N ARG A 170 -1.96 11.44 -12.39
CA ARG A 170 -1.94 11.45 -10.92
C ARG A 170 -3.29 11.10 -10.30
N LEU A 171 -4.31 10.83 -11.10
CA LEU A 171 -5.67 10.55 -10.67
C LEU A 171 -6.09 9.16 -11.13
N THR A 172 -6.94 8.51 -10.32
CA THR A 172 -7.62 7.28 -10.67
C THR A 172 -9.01 7.62 -11.17
N GLN A 173 -9.36 7.19 -12.38
CA GLN A 173 -10.69 7.35 -12.97
C GLN A 173 -11.49 6.07 -12.79
N LYS A 174 -12.68 6.16 -12.20
CA LYS A 174 -13.64 5.06 -12.21
C LYS A 174 -14.37 5.05 -13.56
N ILE A 175 -14.36 3.90 -14.26
CA ILE A 175 -14.94 3.73 -15.58
C ILE A 175 -16.11 2.72 -15.61
N GLY A 176 -16.38 2.06 -14.49
CA GLY A 176 -17.45 1.06 -14.36
C GLY A 176 -17.86 0.83 -12.91
N GLY A 177 -18.71 -0.16 -12.67
CA GLY A 177 -19.15 -0.59 -11.35
C GLY A 177 -20.52 -0.04 -10.92
N SER A 178 -20.94 -0.38 -9.69
CA SER A 178 -22.27 -0.11 -9.15
C SER A 178 -22.45 1.28 -8.53
N GLY A 179 -21.44 2.14 -8.56
CA GLY A 179 -21.50 3.49 -7.98
C GLY A 179 -20.98 3.58 -6.52
N GLY A 180 -20.57 2.46 -5.91
CA GLY A 180 -20.00 2.46 -4.57
C GLY A 180 -18.66 3.21 -4.50
N ARG A 181 -18.39 3.90 -3.38
CA ARG A 181 -17.14 4.64 -3.16
C ARG A 181 -15.92 3.71 -3.09
N ILE A 182 -16.09 2.53 -2.52
CA ILE A 182 -15.09 1.48 -2.45
C ILE A 182 -15.69 0.27 -3.17
N GLU A 183 -15.25 0.04 -4.36
CA GLU A 183 -15.50 -1.22 -5.06
C GLU A 183 -14.16 -1.93 -5.14
N VAL A 184 -14.06 -3.06 -4.43
CA VAL A 184 -12.98 -4.02 -4.60
C VAL A 184 -13.19 -4.61 -5.99
N GLY A 185 -12.64 -3.99 -6.98
CA GLY A 185 -12.87 -4.33 -8.36
C GLY A 185 -11.59 -4.37 -9.13
N ALA A 186 -11.63 -5.28 -10.08
CA ALA A 186 -10.56 -5.50 -11.03
C ALA A 186 -10.14 -4.21 -11.74
N ASP A 187 -8.96 -4.28 -12.26
CA ASP A 187 -8.33 -3.35 -13.20
C ASP A 187 -9.26 -2.91 -14.37
N GLU A 188 -10.40 -3.56 -14.51
CA GLU A 188 -11.46 -3.26 -15.49
C GLU A 188 -12.37 -2.09 -15.11
N LEU A 189 -12.39 -1.73 -13.80
CA LEU A 189 -13.25 -0.67 -13.28
C LEU A 189 -12.55 0.68 -13.17
N TYR A 190 -11.23 0.72 -13.35
CA TYR A 190 -10.44 1.91 -13.10
C TYR A 190 -9.37 2.12 -14.16
N GLU A 191 -9.04 3.39 -14.41
CA GLU A 191 -7.95 3.81 -15.26
C GLU A 191 -7.16 4.94 -14.62
N ALA A 192 -5.86 5.07 -14.97
CA ALA A 192 -5.08 6.25 -14.62
C ALA A 192 -5.39 7.40 -15.59
N ARG A 193 -5.61 8.60 -15.08
CA ARG A 193 -5.91 9.81 -15.87
C ARG A 193 -5.07 11.00 -15.41
N CYS A 194 -4.65 11.81 -16.38
CA CYS A 194 -4.14 13.14 -16.09
C CYS A 194 -5.28 14.09 -15.71
N VAL A 195 -4.93 15.26 -15.19
CA VAL A 195 -5.93 16.24 -14.73
C VAL A 195 -6.87 16.68 -15.85
N ALA A 196 -6.36 16.79 -17.10
CA ALA A 196 -7.14 17.22 -18.25
C ALA A 196 -8.12 16.17 -18.77
N CYS A 197 -7.83 14.87 -18.52
CA CYS A 197 -8.64 13.76 -19.02
C CYS A 197 -9.51 13.11 -17.93
N TRP A 198 -9.34 13.49 -16.67
CA TRP A 198 -10.12 12.96 -15.57
C TRP A 198 -11.45 13.69 -15.44
N THR A 199 -12.50 12.94 -15.18
CA THR A 199 -13.84 13.45 -14.87
C THR A 199 -14.35 12.84 -13.56
N PRO A 200 -14.99 13.64 -12.67
CA PRO A 200 -15.53 13.09 -11.44
C PRO A 200 -16.53 11.98 -11.76
N PRO A 201 -16.46 10.82 -11.06
CA PRO A 201 -17.51 9.81 -11.18
C PRO A 201 -18.88 10.36 -10.80
N ALA A 202 -19.93 9.89 -11.49
CA ALA A 202 -21.32 10.30 -11.22
C ALA A 202 -21.81 9.84 -9.85
#